data_1bfcd4176f84744e0b391ac09ea553f4
#
_entry.id   1bfcd4176f84744e0b391ac09ea553f4
#
_cell.length_a   1.000
_cell.length_b   1.000
_cell.length_c   1.000
_cell.angle_alpha   90.00
_cell.angle_beta   90.00
_cell.angle_gamma   90.00
#
_symmetry.space_group_name_H-M   'P 1'
#
loop_
_entity.id
_entity.type
_entity.pdbx_description
1 polymer ?
#
loop_
_entity_poly.entity_id
_entity_poly.type
_entity_poly.pdbx_seq_one_letter_code
_entity_poly.pdbx_strand_id
1 'polypeptide(L)'
;VSVLVDLIVMLGMLVVVPAGLRLTGAPELDRIRRLWPLFAVPGAVALWLPRGGPATVLAGCYALGALLLALHAPLRAVRPSAAHRTAEIALFTALVTPSVAATALVAERSGHALFGFGLGILALTVPHFHFAGFAAALIAGLVCRVADGPAGTFAASSVPAGTLLVLIGYFVGDWAELAGAVVLTAGMWAVALLTWRTIRGSGRDRTTRMLFAVSSAVLVATMVLALSWALGEATGLPHPTLTWMAATHGLGNALGFALCSVLAWRRLQDRPEQAPPEQPPPDCPRTERPPAAPALTTSVRTDPPLTDLTDLKGRTS
;
A
#
# COMPACT_ATOMS: atom_id res chain seq x y z
N VAL A 1 -21.03 20.08 -5.91
CA VAL A 1 -20.56 18.68 -5.94
C VAL A 1 -19.62 18.44 -7.11
N SER A 2 -19.94 18.94 -8.33
CA SER A 2 -19.09 18.73 -9.52
C SER A 2 -17.64 19.18 -9.30
N VAL A 3 -17.41 20.41 -8.87
CA VAL A 3 -16.05 20.92 -8.61
C VAL A 3 -15.28 20.08 -7.59
N LEU A 4 -15.92 19.61 -6.52
CA LEU A 4 -15.27 18.74 -5.55
C LEU A 4 -14.85 17.40 -6.18
N VAL A 5 -15.72 16.80 -6.98
CA VAL A 5 -15.43 15.55 -7.69
C VAL A 5 -14.28 15.76 -8.68
N ASP A 6 -14.29 16.86 -9.45
CA ASP A 6 -13.23 17.20 -10.39
C ASP A 6 -11.86 17.36 -9.69
N LEU A 7 -11.83 18.02 -8.53
CA LEU A 7 -10.62 18.17 -7.73
C LEU A 7 -10.13 16.82 -7.18
N ILE A 8 -11.02 15.94 -6.73
CA ILE A 8 -10.68 14.58 -6.30
C ILE A 8 -10.10 13.77 -7.47
N VAL A 9 -10.72 13.87 -8.66
CA VAL A 9 -10.21 13.20 -9.86
C VAL A 9 -8.80 13.72 -10.22
N MET A 10 -8.60 15.04 -10.21
CA MET A 10 -7.28 15.64 -10.44
C MET A 10 -6.23 15.14 -9.44
N LEU A 11 -6.57 15.04 -8.16
CA LEU A 11 -5.68 14.48 -7.15
C LEU A 11 -5.31 13.03 -7.49
N GLY A 12 -6.28 12.22 -7.92
CA GLY A 12 -6.03 10.86 -8.39
C GLY A 12 -5.05 10.80 -9.56
N MET A 13 -5.37 11.52 -10.64
CA MET A 13 -4.58 11.52 -11.88
C MET A 13 -3.17 12.09 -11.72
N LEU A 14 -3.06 13.26 -11.07
CA LEU A 14 -1.81 14.05 -11.06
C LEU A 14 -0.89 13.72 -9.90
N VAL A 15 -1.41 13.16 -8.81
CA VAL A 15 -0.63 12.93 -7.58
C VAL A 15 -0.62 11.46 -7.19
N VAL A 16 -1.79 10.86 -6.95
CA VAL A 16 -1.88 9.51 -6.34
C VAL A 16 -1.36 8.44 -7.29
N VAL A 17 -1.78 8.45 -8.55
CA VAL A 17 -1.32 7.47 -9.54
C VAL A 17 0.19 7.56 -9.77
N PRO A 18 0.79 8.70 -10.16
CA PRO A 18 2.23 8.75 -10.42
C PRO A 18 3.09 8.52 -9.17
N ALA A 19 2.61 8.94 -8.00
CA ALA A 19 3.30 8.66 -6.73
C ALA A 19 3.20 7.18 -6.35
N GLY A 20 2.04 6.54 -6.59
CA GLY A 20 1.83 5.12 -6.38
C GLY A 20 2.65 4.25 -7.32
N LEU A 21 2.83 4.66 -8.58
CA LEU A 21 3.68 3.93 -9.53
C LEU A 21 5.14 3.84 -9.05
N ARG A 22 5.65 4.84 -8.33
CA ARG A 22 6.98 4.74 -7.68
C ARG A 22 7.04 3.63 -6.65
N LEU A 23 5.97 3.46 -5.88
CA LEU A 23 5.93 2.46 -4.80
C LEU A 23 5.93 1.02 -5.28
N THR A 24 5.62 0.78 -6.56
CA THR A 24 5.66 -0.56 -7.14
C THR A 24 7.05 -1.17 -7.17
N GLY A 25 8.10 -0.34 -7.19
CA GLY A 25 9.48 -0.77 -7.35
C GLY A 25 9.77 -1.42 -8.71
N ALA A 26 8.98 -1.08 -9.74
CA ALA A 26 9.01 -1.70 -11.07
C ALA A 26 9.74 -0.82 -12.08
N PRO A 27 11.00 -1.15 -12.47
CA PRO A 27 11.77 -0.37 -13.43
C PRO A 27 11.08 -0.22 -14.79
N GLU A 28 10.33 -1.23 -15.20
CA GLU A 28 9.55 -1.23 -16.44
C GLU A 28 8.48 -0.12 -16.48
N LEU A 29 7.99 0.31 -15.32
CA LEU A 29 7.02 1.41 -15.21
C LEU A 29 7.66 2.80 -15.16
N ASP A 30 8.96 2.91 -15.02
CA ASP A 30 9.65 4.21 -14.90
C ASP A 30 9.49 5.09 -16.14
N ARG A 31 9.45 4.48 -17.32
CA ARG A 31 9.21 5.22 -18.57
C ARG A 31 7.79 5.80 -18.60
N ILE A 32 6.79 4.97 -18.29
CA ILE A 32 5.38 5.41 -18.24
C ILE A 32 5.22 6.50 -17.18
N ARG A 33 5.80 6.32 -15.99
CA ARG A 33 5.75 7.29 -14.90
C ARG A 33 6.34 8.64 -15.30
N ARG A 34 7.47 8.66 -16.02
CA ARG A 34 8.07 9.91 -16.52
C ARG A 34 7.20 10.59 -17.57
N LEU A 35 6.54 9.82 -18.43
CA LEU A 35 5.65 10.32 -19.45
C LEU A 35 4.24 10.59 -18.93
N TRP A 36 3.91 10.15 -17.70
CA TRP A 36 2.57 10.26 -17.13
C TRP A 36 1.96 11.66 -17.19
N PRO A 37 2.69 12.76 -16.92
CA PRO A 37 2.13 14.11 -17.04
C PRO A 37 1.58 14.44 -18.44
N LEU A 38 2.15 13.86 -19.50
CA LEU A 38 1.67 14.08 -20.88
C LEU A 38 0.26 13.51 -21.09
N PHE A 39 -0.15 12.53 -20.29
CA PHE A 39 -1.47 11.92 -20.33
C PHE A 39 -2.41 12.51 -19.28
N ALA A 40 -1.91 12.70 -18.06
CA ALA A 40 -2.72 13.12 -16.93
C ALA A 40 -3.09 14.61 -16.99
N VAL A 41 -2.21 15.49 -17.47
CA VAL A 41 -2.51 16.93 -17.57
C VAL A 41 -3.63 17.20 -18.56
N PRO A 42 -3.63 16.66 -19.80
CA PRO A 42 -4.77 16.80 -20.69
C PRO A 42 -6.07 16.27 -20.08
N GLY A 43 -6.03 15.09 -19.42
CA GLY A 43 -7.20 14.54 -18.72
C GLY A 43 -7.74 15.46 -17.63
N ALA A 44 -6.86 16.09 -16.85
CA ALA A 44 -7.24 17.05 -15.82
C ALA A 44 -7.84 18.33 -16.43
N VAL A 45 -7.29 18.82 -17.55
CA VAL A 45 -7.85 19.97 -18.29
C VAL A 45 -9.23 19.65 -18.86
N ALA A 46 -9.46 18.42 -19.34
CA ALA A 46 -10.74 17.98 -19.86
C ALA A 46 -11.90 18.17 -18.88
N LEU A 47 -11.64 18.07 -17.55
CA LEU A 47 -12.66 18.23 -16.51
C LEU A 47 -13.26 19.65 -16.47
N TRP A 48 -12.48 20.65 -16.87
CA TRP A 48 -12.85 22.07 -16.81
C TRP A 48 -13.43 22.62 -18.11
N LEU A 49 -13.41 21.80 -19.17
CA LEU A 49 -14.02 22.18 -20.44
C LEU A 49 -15.50 21.78 -20.48
N PRO A 50 -16.34 22.47 -21.27
CA PRO A 50 -17.66 21.97 -21.60
C PRO A 50 -17.56 20.58 -22.25
N ARG A 51 -18.55 19.73 -22.00
CA ARG A 51 -18.67 18.43 -22.68
C ARG A 51 -18.69 18.59 -24.17
N GLY A 52 -18.03 17.74 -24.92
CA GLY A 52 -17.95 17.78 -26.36
C GLY A 52 -16.59 17.37 -26.91
N GLY A 53 -16.35 17.56 -28.18
CA GLY A 53 -15.16 17.10 -28.91
C GLY A 53 -13.83 17.44 -28.23
N PRO A 54 -13.54 18.71 -27.90
CA PRO A 54 -12.26 19.06 -27.26
C PRO A 54 -12.02 18.35 -25.92
N ALA A 55 -13.04 18.31 -25.05
CA ALA A 55 -12.95 17.62 -23.77
C ALA A 55 -12.76 16.11 -23.95
N THR A 56 -13.43 15.51 -24.93
CA THR A 56 -13.30 14.08 -25.25
C THR A 56 -11.91 13.74 -25.75
N VAL A 57 -11.31 14.54 -26.62
CA VAL A 57 -9.94 14.31 -27.11
C VAL A 57 -8.94 14.36 -25.97
N LEU A 58 -9.04 15.35 -25.09
CA LEU A 58 -8.15 15.47 -23.93
C LEU A 58 -8.34 14.32 -22.92
N ALA A 59 -9.59 13.88 -22.70
CA ALA A 59 -9.88 12.68 -21.92
C ALA A 59 -9.31 11.42 -22.58
N GLY A 60 -9.32 11.36 -23.92
CA GLY A 60 -8.70 10.29 -24.71
C GLY A 60 -7.18 10.22 -24.52
N CYS A 61 -6.49 11.35 -24.36
CA CYS A 61 -5.07 11.35 -24.00
C CYS A 61 -4.83 10.64 -22.65
N TYR A 62 -5.67 10.92 -21.65
CA TYR A 62 -5.60 10.23 -20.38
C TYR A 62 -5.90 8.73 -20.53
N ALA A 63 -6.90 8.37 -21.32
CA ALA A 63 -7.26 6.98 -21.59
C ALA A 63 -6.11 6.22 -22.25
N LEU A 64 -5.36 6.83 -23.16
CA LEU A 64 -4.16 6.23 -23.75
C LEU A 64 -3.09 5.92 -22.66
N GLY A 65 -2.82 6.86 -21.76
CA GLY A 65 -1.89 6.63 -20.65
C GLY A 65 -2.34 5.50 -19.73
N ALA A 66 -3.62 5.47 -19.37
CA ALA A 66 -4.21 4.41 -18.55
C ALA A 66 -4.19 3.03 -19.25
N LEU A 67 -4.44 2.99 -20.55
CA LEU A 67 -4.33 1.76 -21.36
C LEU A 67 -2.88 1.25 -21.40
N LEU A 68 -1.91 2.14 -21.67
CA LEU A 68 -0.50 1.77 -21.63
C LEU A 68 -0.10 1.18 -20.26
N LEU A 69 -0.62 1.73 -19.17
CA LEU A 69 -0.41 1.21 -17.85
C LEU A 69 -1.02 -0.19 -17.67
N ALA A 70 -2.26 -0.38 -18.12
CA ALA A 70 -2.96 -1.66 -18.05
C ALA A 70 -2.26 -2.75 -18.90
N LEU A 71 -1.69 -2.40 -20.05
CA LEU A 71 -0.95 -3.34 -20.91
C LEU A 71 0.36 -3.84 -20.26
N HIS A 72 0.90 -3.12 -19.27
CA HIS A 72 2.07 -3.58 -18.50
C HIS A 72 1.70 -4.54 -17.36
N ALA A 73 0.44 -4.60 -16.96
CA ALA A 73 -0.01 -5.47 -15.87
C ALA A 73 0.24 -6.97 -16.15
N PRO A 74 -0.07 -7.54 -17.34
CA PRO A 74 0.18 -8.94 -17.64
C PRO A 74 1.68 -9.30 -17.65
N LEU A 75 2.56 -8.38 -18.07
CA LEU A 75 4.00 -8.61 -18.11
C LEU A 75 4.59 -8.92 -16.72
N ARG A 76 3.95 -8.40 -15.67
CA ARG A 76 4.31 -8.70 -14.28
C ARG A 76 3.74 -10.02 -13.80
N ALA A 77 2.52 -10.35 -14.21
CA ALA A 77 1.84 -11.58 -13.81
C ALA A 77 2.55 -12.86 -14.29
N VAL A 78 3.38 -12.76 -15.34
CA VAL A 78 4.10 -13.90 -15.92
C VAL A 78 5.31 -14.35 -15.09
N ARG A 79 5.79 -13.55 -14.12
CA ARG A 79 6.98 -13.84 -13.31
C ARG A 79 6.76 -13.72 -11.79
N PRO A 80 5.68 -14.24 -11.21
CA PRO A 80 5.50 -14.13 -9.76
C PRO A 80 6.42 -15.12 -9.04
N SER A 81 7.18 -14.65 -8.06
CA SER A 81 7.63 -15.51 -6.97
C SER A 81 6.40 -16.09 -6.27
N ALA A 82 6.37 -17.41 -6.04
CA ALA A 82 5.24 -18.08 -5.40
C ALA A 82 4.85 -17.42 -4.06
N ALA A 83 5.85 -16.88 -3.34
CA ALA A 83 5.69 -16.21 -2.05
C ALA A 83 4.89 -14.87 -2.13
N HIS A 84 4.82 -14.21 -3.30
CA HIS A 84 4.20 -12.90 -3.44
C HIS A 84 3.03 -12.85 -4.43
N ARG A 85 2.51 -14.02 -4.83
CA ARG A 85 1.45 -14.11 -5.85
C ARG A 85 0.24 -13.20 -5.57
N THR A 86 -0.24 -13.17 -4.33
CA THR A 86 -1.42 -12.38 -3.94
C THR A 86 -1.13 -10.87 -4.02
N ALA A 87 0.06 -10.45 -3.58
CA ALA A 87 0.48 -9.06 -3.73
C ALA A 87 0.59 -8.63 -5.19
N GLU A 88 1.04 -9.53 -6.08
CA GLU A 88 1.09 -9.26 -7.52
C GLU A 88 -0.31 -9.19 -8.16
N ILE A 89 -1.30 -9.96 -7.69
CA ILE A 89 -2.70 -9.83 -8.12
C ILE A 89 -3.25 -8.45 -7.71
N ALA A 90 -2.99 -8.00 -6.49
CA ALA A 90 -3.39 -6.68 -6.05
C ALA A 90 -2.73 -5.57 -6.90
N LEU A 91 -1.45 -5.74 -7.21
CA LEU A 91 -0.72 -4.80 -8.08
C LEU A 91 -1.24 -4.81 -9.52
N PHE A 92 -1.57 -5.98 -10.07
CA PHE A 92 -2.23 -6.11 -11.36
C PHE A 92 -3.55 -5.31 -11.39
N THR A 93 -4.38 -5.47 -10.37
CA THR A 93 -5.63 -4.72 -10.22
C THR A 93 -5.37 -3.21 -10.18
N ALA A 94 -4.38 -2.76 -9.41
CA ALA A 94 -4.00 -1.35 -9.36
C ALA A 94 -3.60 -0.80 -10.74
N LEU A 95 -2.88 -1.55 -11.56
CA LEU A 95 -2.45 -1.10 -12.88
C LEU A 95 -3.59 -1.08 -13.91
N VAL A 96 -4.59 -1.93 -13.76
CA VAL A 96 -5.72 -2.03 -14.70
C VAL A 96 -6.83 -1.04 -14.39
N THR A 97 -7.14 -0.77 -13.13
CA THR A 97 -8.30 0.03 -12.73
C THR A 97 -8.31 1.49 -13.24
N PRO A 98 -7.16 2.19 -13.45
CA PRO A 98 -7.20 3.50 -14.11
C PRO A 98 -7.79 3.48 -15.52
N SER A 99 -7.75 2.34 -16.23
CA SER A 99 -8.38 2.24 -17.54
C SER A 99 -9.92 2.24 -17.47
N VAL A 100 -10.50 1.69 -16.41
CA VAL A 100 -11.94 1.78 -16.14
C VAL A 100 -12.33 3.23 -15.85
N ALA A 101 -11.57 3.91 -14.97
CA ALA A 101 -11.76 5.34 -14.72
C ALA A 101 -11.68 6.19 -15.99
N ALA A 102 -10.69 5.90 -16.83
CA ALA A 102 -10.48 6.63 -18.08
C ALA A 102 -11.61 6.41 -19.11
N THR A 103 -12.12 5.18 -19.20
CA THR A 103 -13.28 4.87 -20.06
C THR A 103 -14.52 5.64 -19.62
N ALA A 104 -14.79 5.67 -18.30
CA ALA A 104 -15.88 6.46 -17.75
C ALA A 104 -15.70 7.97 -18.01
N LEU A 105 -14.48 8.49 -17.89
CA LEU A 105 -14.15 9.88 -18.17
C LEU A 105 -14.41 10.25 -19.64
N VAL A 106 -13.94 9.42 -20.58
CA VAL A 106 -14.16 9.66 -22.02
C VAL A 106 -15.65 9.69 -22.34
N ALA A 107 -16.41 8.73 -21.84
CA ALA A 107 -17.86 8.68 -22.05
C ALA A 107 -18.56 9.90 -21.44
N GLU A 108 -18.21 10.28 -20.24
CA GLU A 108 -18.79 11.44 -19.54
C GLU A 108 -18.44 12.75 -20.24
N ARG A 109 -17.20 12.96 -20.67
CA ARG A 109 -16.77 14.17 -21.41
C ARG A 109 -17.34 14.23 -22.83
N SER A 110 -17.63 13.08 -23.46
CA SER A 110 -18.31 13.03 -24.75
C SER A 110 -19.82 13.32 -24.65
N GLY A 111 -20.38 13.32 -23.43
CA GLY A 111 -21.81 13.51 -23.19
C GLY A 111 -22.66 12.27 -23.48
N HIS A 112 -22.06 11.09 -23.60
CA HIS A 112 -22.75 9.84 -23.91
C HIS A 112 -22.87 8.95 -22.68
N ALA A 113 -24.07 8.44 -22.42
CA ALA A 113 -24.27 7.36 -21.46
C ALA A 113 -23.52 6.11 -21.90
N LEU A 114 -22.94 5.36 -20.96
CA LEU A 114 -22.20 4.13 -21.23
C LEU A 114 -22.82 2.98 -20.46
N PHE A 115 -23.18 1.91 -21.14
CA PHE A 115 -23.83 0.72 -20.55
C PHE A 115 -25.12 1.03 -19.77
N GLY A 116 -25.85 2.09 -20.14
CA GLY A 116 -27.04 2.55 -19.45
C GLY A 116 -26.81 3.50 -18.27
N PHE A 117 -25.55 3.71 -17.86
CA PHE A 117 -25.20 4.65 -16.80
C PHE A 117 -25.21 6.10 -17.28
N GLY A 118 -25.94 6.95 -16.55
CA GLY A 118 -25.99 8.38 -16.81
C GLY A 118 -24.68 9.09 -16.47
N LEU A 119 -24.51 10.31 -17.00
CA LEU A 119 -23.27 11.08 -16.86
C LEU A 119 -22.86 11.36 -15.42
N GLY A 120 -23.82 11.48 -14.48
CA GLY A 120 -23.52 11.66 -13.05
C GLY A 120 -22.84 10.45 -12.43
N ILE A 121 -23.28 9.24 -12.76
CA ILE A 121 -22.66 7.99 -12.29
C ILE A 121 -21.28 7.82 -12.93
N LEU A 122 -21.15 8.10 -14.23
CA LEU A 122 -19.85 8.04 -14.91
C LEU A 122 -18.83 9.02 -14.28
N ALA A 123 -19.27 10.25 -13.93
CA ALA A 123 -18.41 11.22 -13.25
C ALA A 123 -17.92 10.71 -11.88
N LEU A 124 -18.74 9.97 -11.11
CA LEU A 124 -18.37 9.37 -9.83
C LEU A 124 -17.55 8.08 -10.00
N THR A 125 -17.72 7.35 -11.08
CA THR A 125 -16.91 6.18 -11.42
C THR A 125 -15.43 6.54 -11.58
N VAL A 126 -15.12 7.72 -12.10
CA VAL A 126 -13.73 8.15 -12.31
C VAL A 126 -12.93 8.18 -11.02
N PRO A 127 -13.30 8.96 -9.97
CA PRO A 127 -12.57 8.94 -8.71
C PRO A 127 -12.67 7.58 -7.99
N HIS A 128 -13.80 6.87 -8.11
CA HIS A 128 -13.95 5.56 -7.50
C HIS A 128 -12.83 4.61 -7.94
N PHE A 129 -12.54 4.49 -9.24
CA PHE A 129 -11.47 3.61 -9.72
C PHE A 129 -10.05 4.16 -9.53
N HIS A 130 -9.87 5.44 -9.26
CA HIS A 130 -8.58 5.96 -8.82
C HIS A 130 -8.29 5.58 -7.35
N PHE A 131 -9.31 5.61 -6.48
CA PHE A 131 -9.09 5.43 -5.03
C PHE A 131 -9.44 4.02 -4.55
N ALA A 132 -10.63 3.49 -4.81
CA ALA A 132 -11.02 2.13 -4.46
C ALA A 132 -10.41 1.07 -5.40
N GLY A 133 -10.11 1.45 -6.64
CA GLY A 133 -9.40 0.59 -7.59
C GLY A 133 -7.89 0.67 -7.41
N PHE A 134 -7.25 1.75 -7.92
CA PHE A 134 -5.79 1.87 -7.96
C PHE A 134 -5.16 1.97 -6.57
N ALA A 135 -5.55 2.97 -5.76
CA ALA A 135 -4.87 3.21 -4.50
C ALA A 135 -5.10 2.07 -3.50
N ALA A 136 -6.34 1.59 -3.37
CA ALA A 136 -6.67 0.51 -2.44
C ALA A 136 -5.92 -0.78 -2.78
N ALA A 137 -5.94 -1.21 -4.04
CA ALA A 137 -5.25 -2.41 -4.48
C ALA A 137 -3.72 -2.28 -4.35
N LEU A 138 -3.14 -1.12 -4.71
CA LEU A 138 -1.71 -0.86 -4.51
C LEU A 138 -1.32 -1.00 -3.03
N ILE A 139 -2.04 -0.32 -2.13
CA ILE A 139 -1.73 -0.33 -0.70
C ILE A 139 -1.93 -1.74 -0.11
N ALA A 140 -2.98 -2.47 -0.50
CA ALA A 140 -3.18 -3.86 -0.09
C ALA A 140 -2.01 -4.76 -0.52
N GLY A 141 -1.50 -4.59 -1.74
CA GLY A 141 -0.32 -5.29 -2.23
C GLY A 141 0.95 -4.96 -1.44
N LEU A 142 1.19 -3.68 -1.12
CA LEU A 142 2.32 -3.23 -0.31
C LEU A 142 2.25 -3.77 1.12
N VAL A 143 1.06 -3.72 1.74
CA VAL A 143 0.83 -4.27 3.09
C VAL A 143 1.10 -5.77 3.11
N CYS A 144 0.62 -6.52 2.11
CA CYS A 144 0.85 -7.96 2.00
C CYS A 144 2.34 -8.32 1.90
N ARG A 145 3.15 -7.48 1.25
CA ARG A 145 4.60 -7.71 1.12
C ARG A 145 5.37 -7.51 2.44
N VAL A 146 4.82 -6.74 3.36
CA VAL A 146 5.47 -6.40 4.64
C VAL A 146 4.86 -7.17 5.80
N ALA A 147 3.56 -7.44 5.75
CA ALA A 147 2.82 -8.19 6.76
C ALA A 147 2.61 -9.63 6.27
N ASP A 148 3.61 -10.48 6.50
CA ASP A 148 3.53 -11.89 6.16
C ASP A 148 2.38 -12.60 6.87
N GLY A 149 1.84 -13.64 6.21
CA GLY A 149 0.83 -14.52 6.79
C GLY A 149 -0.59 -14.34 6.24
N PRO A 150 -1.57 -15.03 6.86
CA PRO A 150 -2.94 -15.15 6.32
C PRO A 150 -3.67 -13.81 6.20
N ALA A 151 -3.45 -12.89 7.14
CA ALA A 151 -4.11 -11.59 7.15
C ALA A 151 -3.66 -10.68 5.99
N GLY A 152 -2.35 -10.68 5.67
CA GLY A 152 -1.82 -9.97 4.50
C GLY A 152 -2.35 -10.54 3.19
N THR A 153 -2.36 -11.87 3.08
CA THR A 153 -2.93 -12.60 1.92
C THR A 153 -4.42 -12.30 1.78
N PHE A 154 -5.18 -12.33 2.88
CA PHE A 154 -6.60 -11.98 2.87
C PHE A 154 -6.83 -10.55 2.38
N ALA A 155 -6.10 -9.56 2.90
CA ALA A 155 -6.22 -8.17 2.47
C ALA A 155 -5.94 -8.02 0.97
N ALA A 156 -4.83 -8.59 0.48
CA ALA A 156 -4.41 -8.49 -0.91
C ALA A 156 -5.29 -9.25 -1.91
N SER A 157 -6.05 -10.26 -1.47
CA SER A 157 -7.03 -10.97 -2.30
C SER A 157 -8.42 -10.34 -2.24
N SER A 158 -8.88 -9.94 -1.04
CA SER A 158 -10.23 -9.41 -0.84
C SER A 158 -10.41 -8.04 -1.48
N VAL A 159 -9.38 -7.19 -1.53
CA VAL A 159 -9.51 -5.86 -2.16
C VAL A 159 -9.72 -5.97 -3.67
N PRO A 160 -8.92 -6.71 -4.45
CA PRO A 160 -9.20 -6.95 -5.86
C PRO A 160 -10.55 -7.64 -6.11
N ALA A 161 -10.85 -8.68 -5.32
CA ALA A 161 -12.11 -9.41 -5.44
C ALA A 161 -13.31 -8.52 -5.14
N GLY A 162 -13.27 -7.74 -4.07
CA GLY A 162 -14.32 -6.80 -3.71
C GLY A 162 -14.51 -5.69 -4.74
N THR A 163 -13.41 -5.12 -5.26
CA THR A 163 -13.47 -4.12 -6.34
C THR A 163 -14.14 -4.69 -7.60
N LEU A 164 -13.79 -5.92 -7.97
CA LEU A 164 -14.42 -6.59 -9.11
C LEU A 164 -15.89 -6.91 -8.85
N LEU A 165 -16.25 -7.39 -7.65
CA LEU A 165 -17.63 -7.67 -7.29
C LEU A 165 -18.51 -6.43 -7.27
N VAL A 166 -18.00 -5.28 -6.76
CA VAL A 166 -18.71 -4.00 -6.85
C VAL A 166 -18.91 -3.59 -8.30
N LEU A 167 -17.89 -3.72 -9.14
CA LEU A 167 -18.02 -3.44 -10.57
C LEU A 167 -19.08 -4.33 -11.24
N ILE A 168 -19.08 -5.62 -10.95
CA ILE A 168 -20.11 -6.55 -11.43
C ILE A 168 -21.49 -6.18 -10.86
N GLY A 169 -21.53 -5.78 -9.59
CA GLY A 169 -22.75 -5.36 -8.91
C GLY A 169 -23.51 -4.24 -9.66
N TYR A 170 -22.79 -3.28 -10.22
CA TYR A 170 -23.39 -2.21 -11.04
C TYR A 170 -24.20 -2.73 -12.24
N PHE A 171 -23.92 -3.94 -12.73
CA PHE A 171 -24.64 -4.53 -13.85
C PHE A 171 -25.69 -5.57 -13.41
N VAL A 172 -25.54 -6.13 -12.20
CA VAL A 172 -26.41 -7.21 -11.70
C VAL A 172 -27.51 -6.67 -10.79
N GLY A 173 -27.18 -5.72 -9.90
CA GLY A 173 -28.11 -5.06 -8.99
C GLY A 173 -27.55 -4.89 -7.57
N ASP A 174 -28.30 -4.19 -6.74
CA ASP A 174 -27.90 -3.66 -5.44
C ASP A 174 -27.42 -4.72 -4.45
N TRP A 175 -28.03 -5.91 -4.45
CA TRP A 175 -27.60 -7.02 -3.59
C TRP A 175 -26.22 -7.57 -3.96
N ALA A 176 -25.89 -7.59 -5.25
CA ALA A 176 -24.58 -8.00 -5.72
C ALA A 176 -23.53 -6.91 -5.40
N GLU A 177 -23.92 -5.64 -5.52
CA GLU A 177 -23.08 -4.51 -5.11
C GLU A 177 -22.82 -4.53 -3.61
N LEU A 178 -23.83 -4.77 -2.77
CA LEU A 178 -23.68 -4.92 -1.32
C LEU A 178 -22.72 -6.08 -0.97
N ALA A 179 -22.85 -7.24 -1.63
CA ALA A 179 -21.93 -8.36 -1.41
C ALA A 179 -20.47 -7.94 -1.75
N GLY A 180 -20.26 -7.23 -2.85
CA GLY A 180 -18.97 -6.66 -3.21
C GLY A 180 -18.47 -5.65 -2.19
N ALA A 181 -19.31 -4.76 -1.72
CA ALA A 181 -18.98 -3.78 -0.69
C ALA A 181 -18.57 -4.42 0.63
N VAL A 182 -19.22 -5.53 1.05
CA VAL A 182 -18.85 -6.31 2.25
C VAL A 182 -17.46 -6.92 2.09
N VAL A 183 -17.19 -7.57 0.96
CA VAL A 183 -15.86 -8.19 0.69
C VAL A 183 -14.77 -7.14 0.65
N LEU A 184 -15.00 -6.03 -0.07
CA LEU A 184 -14.06 -4.92 -0.16
C LEU A 184 -13.79 -4.31 1.22
N THR A 185 -14.83 -4.06 2.00
CA THR A 185 -14.70 -3.49 3.35
C THR A 185 -13.91 -4.39 4.28
N ALA A 186 -14.17 -5.69 4.27
CA ALA A 186 -13.41 -6.66 5.07
C ALA A 186 -11.91 -6.63 4.71
N GLY A 187 -11.59 -6.60 3.41
CA GLY A 187 -10.21 -6.44 2.93
C GLY A 187 -9.58 -5.13 3.36
N MET A 188 -10.30 -4.01 3.23
CA MET A 188 -9.80 -2.68 3.61
C MET A 188 -9.62 -2.53 5.12
N TRP A 189 -10.47 -3.13 5.93
CA TRP A 189 -10.28 -3.17 7.38
C TRP A 189 -9.08 -4.04 7.78
N ALA A 190 -8.81 -5.13 7.06
CA ALA A 190 -7.57 -5.89 7.25
C ALA A 190 -6.34 -5.04 6.90
N VAL A 191 -6.36 -4.28 5.80
CA VAL A 191 -5.31 -3.30 5.45
C VAL A 191 -5.10 -2.29 6.57
N ALA A 192 -6.19 -1.68 7.08
CA ALA A 192 -6.11 -0.70 8.17
C ALA A 192 -5.52 -1.31 9.44
N LEU A 193 -5.95 -2.52 9.83
CA LEU A 193 -5.48 -3.22 11.02
C LEU A 193 -3.99 -3.57 10.94
N LEU A 194 -3.56 -4.12 9.79
CA LEU A 194 -2.15 -4.47 9.57
C LEU A 194 -1.27 -3.21 9.53
N THR A 195 -1.73 -2.15 8.88
CA THR A 195 -1.03 -0.86 8.88
C THR A 195 -0.89 -0.32 10.29
N TRP A 196 -1.94 -0.38 11.09
CA TRP A 196 -1.94 0.10 12.47
C TRP A 196 -1.03 -0.73 13.38
N ARG A 197 -1.11 -2.06 13.33
CA ARG A 197 -0.42 -2.95 14.26
C ARG A 197 1.03 -3.24 13.86
N THR A 198 1.28 -3.45 12.57
CA THR A 198 2.57 -3.97 12.08
C THR A 198 3.42 -2.87 11.46
N ILE A 199 2.84 -2.03 10.59
CA ILE A 199 3.63 -1.13 9.74
C ILE A 199 3.91 0.20 10.45
N ARG A 200 2.96 0.72 11.22
CA ARG A 200 3.10 1.97 11.96
C ARG A 200 4.09 1.93 13.13
N GLY A 201 4.55 0.76 13.55
CA GLY A 201 5.27 0.47 14.80
C GLY A 201 6.41 1.40 15.21
N SER A 202 7.05 1.08 16.35
CA SER A 202 8.22 1.79 16.91
C SER A 202 9.41 1.76 15.93
N GLY A 203 10.20 2.85 15.87
CA GLY A 203 11.31 3.00 14.92
C GLY A 203 10.97 3.87 13.71
N ARG A 204 9.72 4.25 13.51
CA ARG A 204 9.29 5.22 12.50
C ARG A 204 9.31 6.64 13.07
N ASP A 205 9.59 7.65 12.23
CA ASP A 205 9.46 9.05 12.62
C ASP A 205 7.98 9.41 12.90
N ARG A 206 7.79 10.49 13.66
CA ARG A 206 6.46 10.93 14.08
C ARG A 206 5.53 11.18 12.89
N THR A 207 6.04 11.82 11.83
CA THR A 207 5.24 12.16 10.64
C THR A 207 4.74 10.89 9.93
N THR A 208 5.62 9.92 9.69
CA THR A 208 5.24 8.65 9.05
C THR A 208 4.23 7.87 9.89
N ARG A 209 4.41 7.83 11.22
CA ARG A 209 3.44 7.22 12.13
C ARG A 209 2.08 7.90 12.10
N MET A 210 2.05 9.24 12.05
CA MET A 210 0.80 10.01 11.98
C MET A 210 0.10 9.80 10.64
N LEU A 211 0.82 9.80 9.52
CA LEU A 211 0.24 9.52 8.20
C LEU A 211 -0.42 8.14 8.15
N PHE A 212 0.23 7.09 8.66
CA PHE A 212 -0.37 5.76 8.74
C PHE A 212 -1.55 5.70 9.71
N ALA A 213 -1.49 6.43 10.83
CA ALA A 213 -2.59 6.48 11.78
C ALA A 213 -3.83 7.14 11.18
N VAL A 214 -3.66 8.31 10.54
CA VAL A 214 -4.75 9.01 9.84
C VAL A 214 -5.32 8.12 8.73
N SER A 215 -4.46 7.55 7.91
CA SER A 215 -4.88 6.65 6.82
C SER A 215 -5.74 5.49 7.33
N SER A 216 -5.30 4.79 8.36
CA SER A 216 -6.04 3.65 8.93
C SER A 216 -7.36 4.07 9.57
N ALA A 217 -7.38 5.16 10.34
CA ALA A 217 -8.58 5.63 11.03
C ALA A 217 -9.64 6.12 10.02
N VAL A 218 -9.22 6.93 9.04
CA VAL A 218 -10.12 7.44 8.00
C VAL A 218 -10.67 6.28 7.16
N LEU A 219 -9.81 5.32 6.80
CA LEU A 219 -10.23 4.14 6.03
C LEU A 219 -11.34 3.35 6.76
N VAL A 220 -11.18 3.11 8.07
CA VAL A 220 -12.22 2.41 8.85
C VAL A 220 -13.54 3.19 8.81
N ALA A 221 -13.50 4.49 9.04
CA ALA A 221 -14.69 5.33 9.07
C ALA A 221 -15.38 5.41 7.69
N THR A 222 -14.61 5.59 6.61
CA THR A 222 -15.16 5.72 5.26
C THR A 222 -15.74 4.40 4.75
N MET A 223 -15.22 3.25 5.17
CA MET A 223 -15.80 1.95 4.80
C MET A 223 -17.10 1.67 5.54
N VAL A 224 -17.32 2.20 6.76
CA VAL A 224 -18.63 2.19 7.41
C VAL A 224 -19.67 2.97 6.57
N LEU A 225 -19.27 4.15 6.05
CA LEU A 225 -20.14 4.93 5.17
C LEU A 225 -20.49 4.18 3.88
N ALA A 226 -19.50 3.52 3.27
CA ALA A 226 -19.72 2.71 2.07
C ALA A 226 -20.72 1.57 2.30
N LEU A 227 -20.55 0.84 3.43
CA LEU A 227 -21.49 -0.22 3.79
C LEU A 227 -22.90 0.31 4.08
N SER A 228 -22.99 1.46 4.79
CA SER A 228 -24.30 2.05 5.10
C SER A 228 -25.04 2.47 3.82
N TRP A 229 -24.31 2.99 2.85
CA TRP A 229 -24.87 3.36 1.55
C TRP A 229 -25.32 2.13 0.77
N ALA A 230 -24.45 1.12 0.59
CA ALA A 230 -24.77 -0.10 -0.16
C ALA A 230 -25.91 -0.89 0.50
N LEU A 231 -25.97 -0.94 1.84
CA LEU A 231 -27.08 -1.56 2.56
C LEU A 231 -28.39 -0.80 2.33
N GLY A 232 -28.34 0.53 2.36
CA GLY A 232 -29.52 1.36 2.13
C GLY A 232 -30.08 1.19 0.73
N GLU A 233 -29.23 1.18 -0.32
CA GLU A 233 -29.65 0.92 -1.70
C GLU A 233 -30.30 -0.48 -1.82
N ALA A 234 -29.68 -1.52 -1.25
CA ALA A 234 -30.19 -2.89 -1.35
C ALA A 234 -31.48 -3.15 -0.56
N THR A 235 -31.74 -2.40 0.52
CA THR A 235 -32.85 -2.68 1.45
C THR A 235 -33.92 -1.60 1.50
N GLY A 236 -33.65 -0.41 0.93
CA GLY A 236 -34.51 0.76 1.05
C GLY A 236 -34.44 1.46 2.41
N LEU A 237 -33.47 1.10 3.26
CA LEU A 237 -33.21 1.81 4.53
C LEU A 237 -32.66 3.20 4.29
N PRO A 238 -32.88 4.17 5.21
CA PRO A 238 -32.27 5.49 5.10
C PRO A 238 -30.75 5.38 5.03
N HIS A 239 -30.15 6.04 4.03
CA HIS A 239 -28.72 6.05 3.80
C HIS A 239 -28.23 7.45 3.33
N PRO A 240 -26.91 7.74 3.38
CA PRO A 240 -26.38 9.01 2.91
C PRO A 240 -26.66 9.22 1.42
N THR A 241 -26.93 10.48 1.01
CA THR A 241 -27.07 10.82 -0.42
C THR A 241 -25.75 10.73 -1.14
N LEU A 242 -25.73 10.60 -2.49
CA LEU A 242 -24.49 10.62 -3.30
C LEU A 242 -23.68 11.89 -3.07
N THR A 243 -24.32 13.04 -2.86
CA THR A 243 -23.66 14.30 -2.51
C THR A 243 -22.88 14.18 -1.19
N TRP A 244 -23.51 13.62 -0.17
CA TRP A 244 -22.88 13.36 1.12
C TRP A 244 -21.76 12.34 0.99
N MET A 245 -21.97 11.26 0.24
CA MET A 245 -20.94 10.26 -0.02
C MET A 245 -19.72 10.86 -0.72
N ALA A 246 -19.90 11.70 -1.72
CA ALA A 246 -18.79 12.39 -2.40
C ALA A 246 -18.02 13.30 -1.43
N ALA A 247 -18.73 14.06 -0.57
CA ALA A 247 -18.12 15.01 0.36
C ALA A 247 -17.45 14.35 1.58
N THR A 248 -17.88 13.17 2.00
CA THR A 248 -17.34 12.48 3.20
C THR A 248 -16.50 11.26 2.83
N HIS A 249 -17.12 10.23 2.29
CA HIS A 249 -16.44 9.00 1.86
C HIS A 249 -15.41 9.28 0.74
N GLY A 250 -15.80 10.03 -0.30
CA GLY A 250 -14.93 10.35 -1.43
C GLY A 250 -13.73 11.18 -1.01
N LEU A 251 -13.95 12.32 -0.34
CA LEU A 251 -12.87 13.21 0.12
C LEU A 251 -12.01 12.54 1.20
N GLY A 252 -12.64 11.82 2.14
CA GLY A 252 -11.93 11.07 3.17
C GLY A 252 -10.98 10.05 2.57
N ASN A 253 -11.43 9.23 1.62
CA ASN A 253 -10.59 8.27 0.94
C ASN A 253 -9.50 8.92 0.09
N ALA A 254 -9.78 10.04 -0.57
CA ALA A 254 -8.80 10.72 -1.41
C ALA A 254 -7.65 11.31 -0.57
N LEU A 255 -7.95 12.09 0.46
CA LEU A 255 -6.96 12.79 1.27
C LEU A 255 -6.51 11.96 2.47
N GLY A 256 -7.45 11.44 3.24
CA GLY A 256 -7.16 10.75 4.50
C GLY A 256 -6.57 9.37 4.29
N PHE A 257 -7.15 8.55 3.40
CA PHE A 257 -6.61 7.23 3.13
C PHE A 257 -5.50 7.24 2.08
N ALA A 258 -5.80 7.56 0.82
CA ALA A 258 -4.89 7.30 -0.29
C ALA A 258 -3.67 8.23 -0.27
N LEU A 259 -3.85 9.54 -0.15
CA LEU A 259 -2.75 10.48 -0.11
C LEU A 259 -1.85 10.24 1.11
N CYS A 260 -2.42 10.07 2.31
CA CYS A 260 -1.65 9.80 3.52
C CYS A 260 -0.89 8.46 3.41
N SER A 261 -1.52 7.40 2.90
CA SER A 261 -0.84 6.11 2.67
C SER A 261 0.33 6.25 1.70
N VAL A 262 0.10 6.85 0.53
CA VAL A 262 1.14 7.01 -0.49
C VAL A 262 2.32 7.82 0.04
N LEU A 263 2.06 8.92 0.76
CA LEU A 263 3.12 9.74 1.38
C LEU A 263 3.88 8.95 2.46
N ALA A 264 3.17 8.19 3.30
CA ALA A 264 3.80 7.37 4.33
C ALA A 264 4.71 6.29 3.74
N TRP A 265 4.22 5.56 2.72
CA TRP A 265 5.00 4.53 2.03
C TRP A 265 6.21 5.11 1.29
N ARG A 266 6.08 6.28 0.64
CA ARG A 266 7.22 6.97 0.02
C ARG A 266 8.29 7.32 1.05
N ARG A 267 7.89 7.89 2.19
CA ARG A 267 8.84 8.20 3.27
C ARG A 267 9.56 6.96 3.82
N LEU A 268 8.93 5.79 3.75
CA LEU A 268 9.59 4.52 4.10
C LEU A 268 10.64 4.10 3.06
N GLN A 269 10.34 4.28 1.76
CA GLN A 269 11.28 3.92 0.68
C GLN A 269 12.45 4.91 0.56
N ASP A 270 12.20 6.20 0.83
CA ASP A 270 13.22 7.26 0.72
C ASP A 270 14.20 7.28 1.90
N ARG A 271 13.99 6.47 2.95
CA ARG A 271 14.95 6.34 4.04
C ARG A 271 16.10 5.45 3.60
N PRO A 272 17.37 5.93 3.73
CA PRO A 272 18.50 5.02 3.62
C PRO A 272 18.31 3.92 4.66
N GLU A 273 18.43 2.67 4.24
CA GLU A 273 18.63 1.54 5.15
C GLU A 273 19.77 1.94 6.09
N GLN A 274 19.48 2.10 7.38
CA GLN A 274 20.54 2.37 8.34
C GLN A 274 21.53 1.22 8.16
N ALA A 275 22.72 1.55 7.65
CA ALA A 275 23.80 0.58 7.55
C ALA A 275 23.87 -0.18 8.88
N PRO A 276 23.97 -1.53 8.87
CA PRO A 276 24.18 -2.27 10.10
C PRO A 276 25.28 -1.54 10.90
N PRO A 277 25.14 -1.38 12.22
CA PRO A 277 26.18 -0.75 13.00
C PRO A 277 27.49 -1.41 12.60
N GLU A 278 28.44 -0.58 12.11
CA GLU A 278 29.74 -1.02 11.65
C GLU A 278 30.31 -1.94 12.73
N GLN A 279 30.41 -3.23 12.39
CA GLN A 279 31.00 -4.17 13.32
C GLN A 279 32.37 -3.60 13.69
N PRO A 280 32.67 -3.40 14.99
CA PRO A 280 33.99 -2.93 15.34
C PRO A 280 35.00 -3.84 14.63
N PRO A 281 36.05 -3.29 14.02
CA PRO A 281 37.03 -4.07 13.29
C PRO A 281 37.43 -5.25 14.17
N PRO A 282 37.52 -6.48 13.61
CA PRO A 282 37.93 -7.65 14.40
C PRO A 282 39.19 -7.24 15.14
N ASP A 283 39.15 -7.36 16.48
CA ASP A 283 40.26 -6.98 17.36
C ASP A 283 41.55 -7.40 16.69
N CYS A 284 42.43 -6.44 16.41
CA CYS A 284 43.80 -6.75 16.02
C CYS A 284 44.29 -7.78 17.01
N PRO A 285 44.91 -8.91 16.56
CA PRO A 285 45.41 -9.89 17.49
C PRO A 285 46.27 -9.14 18.49
N ARG A 286 45.88 -9.23 19.78
CA ARG A 286 46.70 -8.69 20.88
C ARG A 286 48.08 -9.27 20.67
N THR A 287 49.01 -8.42 20.26
CA THR A 287 50.42 -8.75 20.32
C THR A 287 50.64 -9.22 21.74
N GLU A 288 50.85 -10.52 21.92
CA GLU A 288 51.21 -11.11 23.19
C GLU A 288 52.36 -10.29 23.77
N ARG A 289 52.09 -9.66 24.92
CA ARG A 289 53.14 -8.98 25.70
C ARG A 289 54.17 -10.07 26.03
N PRO A 290 55.46 -9.92 25.64
CA PRO A 290 56.45 -10.93 25.94
C PRO A 290 56.48 -11.20 27.45
N PRO A 291 56.66 -12.45 27.87
CA PRO A 291 56.65 -12.81 29.28
C PRO A 291 57.73 -12.02 30.05
N ALA A 292 57.33 -11.40 31.12
CA ALA A 292 58.24 -10.71 32.02
C ALA A 292 59.35 -11.64 32.45
N ALA A 293 60.61 -11.19 32.28
CA ALA A 293 61.77 -11.94 32.73
C ALA A 293 61.66 -12.32 34.23
N PRO A 294 62.07 -13.55 34.64
CA PRO A 294 61.99 -13.98 36.02
C PRO A 294 62.93 -13.17 36.93
N ALA A 295 62.37 -12.61 37.99
CA ALA A 295 63.14 -11.98 39.03
C ALA A 295 64.03 -13.04 39.74
N LEU A 296 65.34 -12.81 39.76
CA LEU A 296 66.30 -13.52 40.49
C LEU A 296 66.01 -13.37 41.99
N THR A 297 65.45 -14.42 42.64
CA THR A 297 65.32 -14.51 44.09
C THR A 297 66.47 -15.41 44.62
N THR A 298 67.32 -14.75 45.35
CA THR A 298 68.40 -15.36 46.07
C THR A 298 67.91 -16.37 47.08
N SER A 299 68.39 -17.64 46.99
CA SER A 299 68.08 -18.72 47.87
C SER A 299 68.77 -18.52 49.18
N VAL A 300 68.06 -18.53 50.32
CA VAL A 300 68.55 -18.82 51.61
C VAL A 300 68.13 -20.26 51.99
N ARG A 301 69.15 -21.09 52.18
CA ARG A 301 69.10 -22.51 52.49
C ARG A 301 68.88 -22.63 53.98
N THR A 302 67.85 -23.38 54.42
CA THR A 302 67.80 -24.01 55.74
C THR A 302 67.18 -25.39 55.63
N ASP A 303 67.94 -26.41 56.13
CA ASP A 303 67.66 -27.83 56.11
C ASP A 303 66.58 -28.23 57.13
N PRO A 304 66.10 -29.50 57.08
CA PRO A 304 64.85 -29.96 57.70
C PRO A 304 65.02 -30.61 59.10
N PRO A 305 63.96 -31.06 59.70
CA PRO A 305 63.93 -32.40 60.21
C PRO A 305 62.72 -33.25 59.92
N LEU A 306 63.02 -34.48 59.80
CA LEU A 306 62.35 -35.76 59.70
C LEU A 306 61.16 -36.00 60.63
N THR A 307 60.46 -37.09 60.23
CA THR A 307 59.51 -37.97 60.96
C THR A 307 58.03 -37.60 60.69
N ASP A 308 57.11 -38.54 60.51
CA ASP A 308 57.08 -40.00 60.56
C ASP A 308 55.77 -40.51 59.94
N LEU A 309 55.82 -41.64 59.39
CA LEU A 309 54.89 -42.71 59.16
C LEU A 309 53.44 -42.65 59.67
N THR A 310 52.64 -43.27 58.93
CA THR A 310 51.44 -44.13 59.18
C THR A 310 50.15 -43.52 58.59
N ASP A 311 49.24 -44.16 57.98
CA ASP A 311 48.99 -45.56 57.66
C ASP A 311 47.64 -45.55 56.83
N LEU A 312 47.60 -46.32 55.80
CA LEU A 312 46.60 -47.28 55.42
C LEU A 312 45.07 -47.01 55.53
N LYS A 313 44.41 -47.37 54.41
CA LYS A 313 43.08 -47.99 54.32
C LYS A 313 41.91 -47.00 54.22
N GLY A 314 41.08 -47.15 53.24
CA GLY A 314 40.30 -48.20 52.68
C GLY A 314 39.17 -47.71 51.88
N ARG A 315 39.02 -48.27 50.77
CA ARG A 315 37.85 -48.91 50.07
C ARG A 315 36.44 -48.36 50.24
N THR A 316 35.90 -48.30 49.03
CA THR A 316 34.50 -48.68 48.61
C THR A 316 33.33 -47.80 49.09
N SER A 317 32.59 -47.23 48.23
CA SER A 317 31.54 -47.81 47.43
C SER A 317 31.18 -46.82 46.29
#